data_bee08af50a6d796fabce1cbe0f92321c
#
_entry.id   bee08af50a6d796fabce1cbe0f92321c
#
_cell.length_a   1.000
_cell.length_b   1.000
_cell.length_c   1.000
_cell.angle_alpha   90.00
_cell.angle_beta   90.00
_cell.angle_gamma   90.00
#
_symmetry.space_group_name_H-M   'P 1'
#
loop_
_entity.id
_entity.type
_entity.pdbx_description
1 polymer ?
#
loop_
_entity_poly.entity_id
_entity_poly.type
_entity_poly.pdbx_seq_one_letter_code
_entity_poly.pdbx_strand_id
1 'polypeptide(L)'
;RLSDGDAEEQEDIGTLLPGFKYLVVDEAHELEASLTQAMSYRFEPYELAGTVRRLIKSVRDSFGFLKRHFDEVFLRKLWTKLKEATANLDKQSTELVRVAGSPESGSRTTFTGKELEVIIPLLIAISDTLQTHVYIGTQTMQMLDDVEDRNEKIDGLEAEVSRILTETREWMKQIAGITSSQESRIVYLSRFERRADSFSIISSPVENDTLMASIFPDVSVKIFISATLWVYSRGSDGFNYARRILGTSSNNE
;
A
#
# COMPACT_ATOMS: atom_id res chain seq x y z
N ARG A 1 -21.93 29.45 26.00
CA ARG A 1 -20.64 28.75 26.17
C ARG A 1 -20.89 27.31 25.76
N LEU A 2 -20.65 26.99 24.49
CA LEU A 2 -20.65 25.67 23.96
C LEU A 2 -19.17 25.31 23.71
N SER A 3 -18.80 24.18 24.25
CA SER A 3 -17.49 23.58 24.18
C SER A 3 -17.10 23.25 22.74
N ASP A 4 -15.90 23.66 22.36
CA ASP A 4 -15.21 23.20 21.17
C ASP A 4 -15.06 21.70 21.23
N GLY A 5 -15.71 21.01 20.31
CA GLY A 5 -15.57 19.59 20.08
C GLY A 5 -14.43 19.38 19.10
N ASP A 6 -13.61 18.41 19.42
CA ASP A 6 -12.47 17.91 18.70
C ASP A 6 -12.79 17.72 17.21
N ALA A 7 -12.25 18.59 16.38
CA ALA A 7 -12.11 18.31 14.96
C ALA A 7 -11.03 17.23 14.85
N GLU A 8 -11.45 15.99 14.59
CA GLU A 8 -10.57 14.95 14.07
C GLU A 8 -9.86 15.55 12.84
N GLU A 9 -8.55 15.74 12.96
CA GLU A 9 -7.67 15.99 11.82
C GLU A 9 -7.82 14.80 10.87
N GLN A 10 -8.78 14.89 9.93
CA GLN A 10 -8.67 14.19 8.69
C GLN A 10 -7.33 14.62 8.11
N GLU A 11 -6.34 13.72 8.12
CA GLU A 11 -5.14 13.86 7.32
C GLU A 11 -5.60 14.14 5.89
N ASP A 12 -5.61 15.41 5.57
CA ASP A 12 -5.85 15.95 4.25
C ASP A 12 -4.76 15.30 3.39
N ILE A 13 -5.12 14.31 2.60
CA ILE A 13 -4.24 13.75 1.57
C ILE A 13 -3.92 14.94 0.70
N GLY A 14 -2.81 15.59 1.05
CA GLY A 14 -2.39 16.88 0.57
C GLY A 14 -2.62 16.95 -0.93
N THR A 15 -3.56 17.73 -1.33
CA THR A 15 -3.89 17.97 -2.72
C THR A 15 -2.64 18.47 -3.39
N LEU A 16 -1.95 17.58 -4.15
CA LEU A 16 -0.80 17.96 -4.98
C LEU A 16 -1.17 19.08 -5.97
N LEU A 17 -2.47 19.27 -6.17
CA LEU A 17 -3.04 20.29 -7.04
C LEU A 17 -3.82 21.31 -6.22
N PRO A 18 -3.69 22.62 -6.50
CA PRO A 18 -4.53 23.63 -5.91
C PRO A 18 -6.00 23.38 -6.28
N GLY A 19 -6.95 23.85 -5.47
CA GLY A 19 -8.37 23.75 -5.78
C GLY A 19 -8.69 24.35 -7.16
N PHE A 20 -9.39 23.60 -8.01
CA PHE A 20 -9.75 24.00 -9.37
C PHE A 20 -11.22 23.70 -9.65
N LYS A 21 -11.83 24.49 -10.51
CA LYS A 21 -13.25 24.36 -10.90
C LYS A 21 -13.44 23.63 -12.24
N TYR A 22 -12.39 23.58 -13.03
CA TYR A 22 -12.42 23.00 -14.38
C TYR A 22 -11.36 21.94 -14.47
N LEU A 23 -11.73 20.75 -14.96
CA LEU A 23 -10.82 19.63 -15.21
C LEU A 23 -10.89 19.29 -16.70
N VAL A 24 -9.74 19.27 -17.35
CA VAL A 24 -9.62 18.76 -18.72
C VAL A 24 -8.69 17.54 -18.65
N VAL A 25 -9.17 16.41 -19.11
CA VAL A 25 -8.42 15.15 -19.20
C VAL A 25 -8.23 14.82 -20.66
N ASP A 26 -6.99 14.85 -21.10
CA ASP A 26 -6.61 14.36 -22.43
C ASP A 26 -6.31 12.86 -22.35
N GLU A 27 -6.48 12.15 -23.46
CA GLU A 27 -6.38 10.68 -23.54
C GLU A 27 -7.25 9.96 -22.48
N ALA A 28 -8.48 10.43 -22.31
CA ALA A 28 -9.38 9.95 -21.26
C ALA A 28 -9.68 8.45 -21.32
N HIS A 29 -9.35 7.76 -22.40
CA HIS A 29 -9.45 6.31 -22.53
C HIS A 29 -8.48 5.56 -21.60
N GLU A 30 -7.36 6.19 -21.20
CA GLU A 30 -6.40 5.61 -20.26
C GLU A 30 -6.80 5.83 -18.79
N LEU A 31 -7.79 6.69 -18.55
CA LEU A 31 -8.16 7.11 -17.20
C LEU A 31 -8.67 5.94 -16.36
N GLU A 32 -9.46 5.03 -16.95
CA GLU A 32 -9.95 3.84 -16.24
C GLU A 32 -8.80 2.96 -15.73
N ALA A 33 -7.83 2.68 -16.59
CA ALA A 33 -6.67 1.86 -16.25
C ALA A 33 -5.83 2.55 -15.16
N SER A 34 -5.61 3.86 -15.30
CA SER A 34 -4.86 4.67 -14.35
C SER A 34 -5.54 4.74 -12.99
N LEU A 35 -6.86 4.94 -12.95
CA LEU A 35 -7.66 4.94 -11.73
C LEU A 35 -7.68 3.57 -11.08
N THR A 36 -7.92 2.52 -11.85
CA THR A 36 -7.88 1.14 -11.35
C THR A 36 -6.53 0.84 -10.71
N GLN A 37 -5.43 1.26 -11.35
CA GLN A 37 -4.09 1.08 -10.81
C GLN A 37 -3.88 1.90 -9.52
N ALA A 38 -4.28 3.16 -9.50
CA ALA A 38 -4.14 4.04 -8.35
C ALA A 38 -4.96 3.57 -7.13
N MET A 39 -6.13 2.98 -7.38
CA MET A 39 -7.04 2.46 -6.35
C MET A 39 -6.78 0.99 -6.00
N SER A 40 -5.80 0.36 -6.62
CA SER A 40 -5.42 -1.03 -6.33
C SER A 40 -4.43 -1.09 -5.18
N TYR A 41 -4.69 -2.02 -4.27
CA TYR A 41 -3.72 -2.39 -3.25
C TYR A 41 -2.83 -3.50 -3.78
N ARG A 42 -1.53 -3.42 -3.46
CA ARG A 42 -0.53 -4.33 -3.98
C ARG A 42 0.42 -4.80 -2.90
N PHE A 43 0.57 -6.10 -2.76
CA PHE A 43 1.51 -6.70 -1.82
C PHE A 43 2.53 -7.58 -2.55
N GLU A 44 3.81 -7.36 -2.27
CA GLU A 44 4.95 -8.05 -2.88
C GLU A 44 5.84 -8.67 -1.79
N PRO A 45 5.73 -9.97 -1.52
CA PRO A 45 6.50 -10.63 -0.46
C PRO A 45 8.02 -10.44 -0.61
N TYR A 46 8.52 -10.43 -1.84
CA TYR A 46 9.94 -10.25 -2.12
C TYR A 46 10.45 -8.86 -1.72
N GLU A 47 9.71 -7.81 -2.08
CA GLU A 47 10.07 -6.41 -1.75
C GLU A 47 9.95 -6.16 -0.25
N LEU A 48 8.91 -6.71 0.39
CA LEU A 48 8.78 -6.68 1.85
C LEU A 48 10.00 -7.30 2.54
N ALA A 49 10.47 -8.47 2.08
CA ALA A 49 11.66 -9.11 2.63
C ALA A 49 12.90 -8.22 2.50
N GLY A 50 13.02 -7.45 1.41
CA GLY A 50 14.05 -6.44 1.22
C GLY A 50 13.98 -5.32 2.26
N THR A 51 12.78 -4.78 2.49
CA THR A 51 12.53 -3.72 3.50
C THR A 51 12.89 -4.20 4.90
N VAL A 52 12.46 -5.38 5.30
CA VAL A 52 12.75 -5.96 6.63
C VAL A 52 14.25 -6.23 6.82
N ARG A 53 14.95 -6.72 5.81
CA ARG A 53 16.42 -6.90 5.89
C ARG A 53 17.16 -5.58 6.11
N ARG A 54 16.72 -4.49 5.46
CA ARG A 54 17.28 -3.15 5.71
C ARG A 54 17.02 -2.70 7.14
N LEU A 55 15.80 -2.90 7.66
CA LEU A 55 15.48 -2.57 9.04
C LEU A 55 16.38 -3.30 10.03
N ILE A 56 16.53 -4.62 9.88
CA ILE A 56 17.40 -5.44 10.74
C ILE A 56 18.83 -4.90 10.73
N LYS A 57 19.35 -4.57 9.55
CA LYS A 57 20.70 -4.00 9.42
C LYS A 57 20.80 -2.67 10.15
N SER A 58 19.89 -1.73 9.91
CA SER A 58 19.91 -0.40 10.51
C SER A 58 19.75 -0.45 12.04
N VAL A 59 18.85 -1.29 12.55
CA VAL A 59 18.69 -1.52 14.01
C VAL A 59 19.97 -2.10 14.62
N ARG A 60 20.57 -3.10 13.97
CA ARG A 60 21.84 -3.69 14.45
C ARG A 60 22.96 -2.64 14.51
N ASP A 61 23.08 -1.84 13.45
CA ASP A 61 24.11 -0.82 13.35
C ASP A 61 23.88 0.29 14.39
N SER A 62 22.61 0.65 14.66
CA SER A 62 22.22 1.56 15.74
C SER A 62 22.57 1.02 17.11
N PHE A 63 22.32 -0.25 17.41
CA PHE A 63 22.65 -0.86 18.70
C PHE A 63 24.13 -0.86 19.00
N GLY A 64 24.98 -0.87 17.99
CA GLY A 64 26.42 -0.69 18.13
C GLY A 64 26.81 0.64 18.81
N PHE A 65 26.02 1.70 18.61
CA PHE A 65 26.16 2.99 19.29
C PHE A 65 25.43 3.03 20.60
N LEU A 66 24.18 2.61 20.60
CA LEU A 66 23.26 2.72 21.73
C LEU A 66 23.72 1.96 22.97
N LYS A 67 24.49 0.88 22.83
CA LYS A 67 25.05 0.13 23.95
C LYS A 67 25.93 0.94 24.91
N ARG A 68 26.38 2.14 24.52
CA ARG A 68 27.16 3.04 25.35
C ARG A 68 26.28 3.97 26.20
N HIS A 69 25.03 4.11 25.83
CA HIS A 69 24.06 5.05 26.40
C HIS A 69 22.89 4.37 27.07
N PHE A 70 22.60 3.12 26.71
CA PHE A 70 21.43 2.36 27.17
C PHE A 70 21.81 0.99 27.73
N ASP A 71 20.96 0.44 28.57
CA ASP A 71 21.13 -0.89 29.18
C ASP A 71 21.25 -2.00 28.13
N GLU A 72 22.34 -2.74 28.20
CA GLU A 72 22.62 -3.84 27.28
C GLU A 72 21.57 -4.95 27.32
N VAL A 73 21.00 -5.23 28.52
CA VAL A 73 19.96 -6.26 28.68
C VAL A 73 18.69 -5.86 27.94
N PHE A 74 18.33 -4.57 28.00
CA PHE A 74 17.20 -4.04 27.26
C PHE A 74 17.40 -4.14 25.74
N LEU A 75 18.56 -3.72 25.23
CA LEU A 75 18.91 -3.82 23.80
C LEU A 75 18.90 -5.28 23.31
N ARG A 76 19.42 -6.21 24.13
CA ARG A 76 19.38 -7.65 23.81
C ARG A 76 17.97 -8.18 23.69
N LYS A 77 17.05 -7.76 24.58
CA LYS A 77 15.62 -8.15 24.52
C LYS A 77 14.97 -7.66 23.23
N LEU A 78 15.20 -6.40 22.84
CA LEU A 78 14.68 -5.86 21.58
C LEU A 78 15.23 -6.63 20.38
N TRP A 79 16.54 -6.91 20.38
CA TRP A 79 17.19 -7.67 19.31
C TRP A 79 16.65 -9.09 19.20
N THR A 80 16.40 -9.77 20.31
CA THR A 80 15.82 -11.11 20.32
C THR A 80 14.41 -11.08 19.73
N LYS A 81 13.57 -10.14 20.16
CA LYS A 81 12.22 -9.95 19.60
C LYS A 81 12.24 -9.68 18.10
N LEU A 82 13.18 -8.85 17.63
CA LEU A 82 13.32 -8.56 16.20
C LEU A 82 13.66 -9.81 15.40
N LYS A 83 14.60 -10.63 15.88
CA LYS A 83 14.97 -11.90 15.22
C LYS A 83 13.81 -12.90 15.19
N GLU A 84 13.07 -13.02 16.28
CA GLU A 84 11.90 -13.90 16.37
C GLU A 84 10.80 -13.44 15.40
N ALA A 85 10.49 -12.14 15.37
CA ALA A 85 9.52 -11.57 14.44
C ALA A 85 9.96 -11.81 12.98
N THR A 86 11.25 -11.64 12.67
CA THR A 86 11.78 -11.90 11.32
C THR A 86 11.65 -13.37 10.93
N ALA A 87 12.00 -14.29 11.83
CA ALA A 87 11.85 -15.71 11.57
C ALA A 87 10.37 -16.13 11.37
N ASN A 88 9.45 -15.50 12.08
CA ASN A 88 8.01 -15.69 11.89
C ASN A 88 7.56 -15.14 10.53
N LEU A 89 8.02 -13.96 10.14
CA LEU A 89 7.72 -13.36 8.85
C LEU A 89 8.20 -14.23 7.69
N ASP A 90 9.42 -14.78 7.79
CA ASP A 90 9.97 -15.68 6.77
C ASP A 90 9.12 -16.96 6.61
N LYS A 91 8.64 -17.54 7.73
CA LYS A 91 7.72 -18.69 7.70
C LYS A 91 6.39 -18.34 7.05
N GLN A 92 5.78 -17.22 7.46
CA GLN A 92 4.49 -16.74 6.93
C GLN A 92 4.60 -16.43 5.43
N SER A 93 5.67 -15.77 5.00
CA SER A 93 5.94 -15.47 3.59
C SER A 93 6.15 -16.75 2.77
N THR A 94 6.88 -17.74 3.30
CA THR A 94 7.07 -19.04 2.65
C THR A 94 5.75 -19.79 2.49
N GLU A 95 4.92 -19.77 3.53
CA GLU A 95 3.60 -20.41 3.46
C GLU A 95 2.67 -19.68 2.49
N LEU A 96 2.70 -18.34 2.46
CA LEU A 96 1.95 -17.56 1.50
C LEU A 96 2.34 -17.89 0.05
N VAL A 97 3.65 -17.98 -0.23
CA VAL A 97 4.16 -18.43 -1.55
C VAL A 97 3.65 -19.82 -1.91
N ARG A 98 3.67 -20.76 -0.95
CA ARG A 98 3.20 -22.13 -1.14
C ARG A 98 1.70 -22.18 -1.47
N VAL A 99 0.88 -21.41 -0.75
CA VAL A 99 -0.59 -21.39 -0.92
C VAL A 99 -1.00 -20.63 -2.17
N ALA A 100 -0.36 -19.49 -2.44
CA ALA A 100 -0.65 -18.68 -3.62
C ALA A 100 -0.31 -19.42 -4.93
N GLY A 101 0.57 -20.42 -4.86
CA GLY A 101 1.03 -21.18 -6.03
C GLY A 101 2.07 -20.41 -6.86
N SER A 102 2.48 -21.04 -7.94
CA SER A 102 3.40 -20.44 -8.92
C SER A 102 2.68 -20.27 -10.25
N PRO A 103 2.05 -19.12 -10.50
CA PRO A 103 1.44 -18.88 -11.81
C PRO A 103 2.50 -18.90 -12.90
N GLU A 104 2.11 -19.19 -14.13
CA GLU A 104 3.01 -19.07 -15.28
C GLU A 104 3.47 -17.60 -15.44
N SER A 105 4.69 -17.42 -15.95
CA SER A 105 5.26 -16.10 -16.18
C SER A 105 4.34 -15.24 -17.05
N GLY A 106 4.09 -14.00 -16.65
CA GLY A 106 3.19 -13.07 -17.36
C GLY A 106 1.69 -13.35 -17.17
N SER A 107 1.30 -14.39 -16.39
CA SER A 107 -0.10 -14.70 -16.16
C SER A 107 -0.69 -13.94 -14.97
N ARG A 108 -2.02 -13.78 -15.01
CA ARG A 108 -2.83 -13.33 -13.87
C ARG A 108 -3.80 -14.45 -13.50
N THR A 109 -3.84 -14.78 -12.21
CA THR A 109 -4.75 -15.81 -11.69
C THR A 109 -5.62 -15.19 -10.62
N THR A 110 -6.93 -15.16 -10.85
CA THR A 110 -7.90 -14.66 -9.86
C THR A 110 -8.08 -15.71 -8.77
N PHE A 111 -8.03 -15.28 -7.52
CA PHE A 111 -8.28 -16.16 -6.39
C PHE A 111 -9.78 -16.45 -6.24
N THR A 112 -10.10 -17.71 -5.98
CA THR A 112 -11.43 -18.14 -5.58
C THR A 112 -11.70 -17.83 -4.11
N GLY A 113 -12.98 -17.86 -3.69
CA GLY A 113 -13.33 -17.66 -2.28
C GLY A 113 -12.58 -18.60 -1.33
N LYS A 114 -12.39 -19.89 -1.70
CA LYS A 114 -11.65 -20.87 -0.90
C LYS A 114 -10.16 -20.55 -0.75
N GLU A 115 -9.55 -20.02 -1.79
CA GLU A 115 -8.14 -19.59 -1.73
C GLU A 115 -8.00 -18.34 -0.87
N LEU A 116 -8.95 -17.40 -0.96
CA LEU A 116 -8.98 -16.20 -0.13
C LEU A 116 -9.17 -16.52 1.36
N GLU A 117 -9.96 -17.53 1.71
CA GLU A 117 -10.11 -18.02 3.10
C GLU A 117 -8.78 -18.44 3.74
N VAL A 118 -7.79 -18.81 2.95
CA VAL A 118 -6.44 -19.16 3.43
C VAL A 118 -5.46 -18.01 3.31
N ILE A 119 -5.52 -17.25 2.23
CA ILE A 119 -4.57 -16.14 1.95
C ILE A 119 -4.80 -14.95 2.89
N ILE A 120 -6.06 -14.57 3.14
CA ILE A 120 -6.38 -13.41 3.99
C ILE A 120 -5.84 -13.58 5.41
N PRO A 121 -6.04 -14.70 6.13
CA PRO A 121 -5.44 -14.90 7.45
C PRO A 121 -3.91 -14.85 7.45
N LEU A 122 -3.25 -15.33 6.40
CA LEU A 122 -1.79 -15.24 6.28
C LEU A 122 -1.33 -13.80 6.10
N LEU A 123 -2.02 -12.99 5.29
CA LEU A 123 -1.72 -11.57 5.14
C LEU A 123 -1.91 -10.81 6.45
N ILE A 124 -2.98 -11.09 7.20
CA ILE A 124 -3.22 -10.52 8.52
C ILE A 124 -2.08 -10.89 9.48
N ALA A 125 -1.69 -12.17 9.52
CA ALA A 125 -0.59 -12.62 10.38
C ALA A 125 0.75 -11.95 10.00
N ILE A 126 1.01 -11.71 8.72
CA ILE A 126 2.16 -10.93 8.24
C ILE A 126 2.08 -9.50 8.77
N SER A 127 0.92 -8.84 8.65
CA SER A 127 0.70 -7.48 9.15
C SER A 127 0.93 -7.37 10.66
N ASP A 128 0.42 -8.33 11.44
CA ASP A 128 0.63 -8.39 12.90
C ASP A 128 2.11 -8.56 13.25
N THR A 129 2.83 -9.37 12.48
CA THR A 129 4.28 -9.53 12.65
C THR A 129 5.04 -8.24 12.31
N LEU A 130 4.61 -7.50 11.28
CA LEU A 130 5.17 -6.20 10.92
C LEU A 130 4.98 -5.14 12.01
N GLN A 131 3.88 -5.17 12.78
CA GLN A 131 3.70 -4.29 13.95
C GLN A 131 4.85 -4.43 14.95
N THR A 132 5.37 -5.65 15.17
CA THR A 132 6.54 -5.86 16.02
C THR A 132 7.80 -5.20 15.43
N HIS A 133 8.00 -5.27 14.13
CA HIS A 133 9.11 -4.59 13.46
C HIS A 133 9.00 -3.07 13.58
N VAL A 134 7.80 -2.52 13.37
CA VAL A 134 7.52 -1.09 13.55
C VAL A 134 7.77 -0.65 14.99
N TYR A 135 7.29 -1.41 15.97
CA TYR A 135 7.53 -1.11 17.38
C TYR A 135 9.03 -1.03 17.70
N ILE A 136 9.82 -2.04 17.29
CA ILE A 136 11.26 -2.07 17.58
C ILE A 136 12.01 -0.95 16.85
N GLY A 137 11.66 -0.68 15.60
CA GLY A 137 12.23 0.44 14.85
C GLY A 137 11.92 1.80 15.50
N THR A 138 10.68 2.00 15.97
CA THR A 138 10.28 3.22 16.68
C THR A 138 11.05 3.38 18.00
N GLN A 139 11.21 2.30 18.77
CA GLN A 139 12.04 2.33 20.00
C GLN A 139 13.50 2.66 19.66
N THR A 140 14.02 2.13 18.54
CA THR A 140 15.39 2.43 18.09
C THR A 140 15.53 3.90 17.73
N MET A 141 14.56 4.50 17.02
CA MET A 141 14.56 5.93 16.70
C MET A 141 14.55 6.80 17.96
N GLN A 142 13.64 6.51 18.89
CA GLN A 142 13.56 7.25 20.16
C GLN A 142 14.90 7.21 20.92
N MET A 143 15.53 6.03 21.01
CA MET A 143 16.82 5.91 21.64
C MET A 143 17.94 6.68 20.92
N LEU A 144 17.90 6.77 19.56
CA LEU A 144 18.87 7.54 18.78
C LEU A 144 18.65 9.06 19.00
N ASP A 145 17.40 9.48 19.14
CA ASP A 145 17.02 10.87 19.42
C ASP A 145 17.46 11.31 20.84
N ASP A 146 17.41 10.41 21.82
CA ASP A 146 17.80 10.65 23.20
C ASP A 146 19.33 10.72 23.41
N VAL A 147 20.16 10.47 22.40
CA VAL A 147 21.63 10.57 22.53
C VAL A 147 22.07 12.03 22.49
N GLU A 148 22.67 12.53 23.59
CA GLU A 148 23.10 13.93 23.72
C GLU A 148 24.22 14.29 22.74
N ASP A 149 25.22 13.42 22.55
CA ASP A 149 26.37 13.62 21.65
C ASP A 149 26.04 13.21 20.20
N ARG A 150 25.14 13.94 19.57
CA ARG A 150 24.73 13.69 18.18
C ARG A 150 25.86 13.97 17.19
N ASN A 151 25.89 13.17 16.13
CA ASN A 151 26.81 13.32 15.01
C ASN A 151 26.14 12.85 13.71
N GLU A 152 26.73 13.20 12.55
CA GLU A 152 26.20 12.87 11.22
C GLU A 152 25.86 11.38 11.05
N LYS A 153 26.56 10.49 11.74
CA LYS A 153 26.31 9.05 11.65
C LYS A 153 25.04 8.65 12.39
N ILE A 154 24.75 9.24 13.54
CA ILE A 154 23.50 9.01 14.29
C ILE A 154 22.33 9.56 13.50
N ASP A 155 22.47 10.79 12.98
CA ASP A 155 21.45 11.43 12.14
C ASP A 155 21.15 10.59 10.89
N GLY A 156 22.20 10.04 10.26
CA GLY A 156 22.03 9.13 9.12
C GLY A 156 21.33 7.82 9.47
N LEU A 157 21.61 7.23 10.63
CA LEU A 157 20.93 6.01 11.10
C LEU A 157 19.46 6.29 11.42
N GLU A 158 19.16 7.40 12.09
CA GLU A 158 17.78 7.81 12.40
C GLU A 158 16.97 8.03 11.12
N ALA A 159 17.51 8.81 10.17
CA ALA A 159 16.87 9.05 8.88
C ALA A 159 16.59 7.73 8.11
N GLU A 160 17.53 6.79 8.12
CA GLU A 160 17.37 5.50 7.45
C GLU A 160 16.31 4.64 8.16
N VAL A 161 16.31 4.55 9.50
CA VAL A 161 15.28 3.82 10.25
C VAL A 161 13.90 4.45 10.01
N SER A 162 13.79 5.78 10.04
CA SER A 162 12.54 6.51 9.77
C SER A 162 11.99 6.19 8.39
N ARG A 163 12.83 6.23 7.37
CA ARG A 163 12.46 5.89 6.00
C ARG A 163 11.93 4.46 5.88
N ILE A 164 12.64 3.49 6.49
CA ILE A 164 12.23 2.08 6.44
C ILE A 164 10.92 1.85 7.21
N LEU A 165 10.72 2.56 8.33
CA LEU A 165 9.46 2.49 9.07
C LEU A 165 8.27 3.00 8.24
N THR A 166 8.46 4.07 7.49
CA THR A 166 7.44 4.59 6.55
C THR A 166 7.11 3.55 5.49
N GLU A 167 8.12 2.93 4.86
CA GLU A 167 7.91 1.83 3.91
C GLU A 167 7.19 0.63 4.55
N THR A 168 7.54 0.28 5.80
CA THR A 168 6.90 -0.85 6.50
C THR A 168 5.43 -0.57 6.80
N ARG A 169 5.10 0.66 7.22
CA ARG A 169 3.70 1.08 7.43
C ARG A 169 2.90 1.07 6.13
N GLU A 170 3.54 1.47 5.01
CA GLU A 170 2.89 1.39 3.71
C GLU A 170 2.57 -0.07 3.32
N TRP A 171 3.46 -1.03 3.57
CA TRP A 171 3.16 -2.46 3.38
C TRP A 171 1.96 -2.91 4.23
N MET A 172 1.87 -2.49 5.48
CA MET A 172 0.72 -2.79 6.34
C MET A 172 -0.57 -2.19 5.79
N LYS A 173 -0.54 -0.97 5.27
CA LYS A 173 -1.68 -0.31 4.61
C LYS A 173 -2.11 -1.08 3.36
N GLN A 174 -1.17 -1.51 2.52
CA GLN A 174 -1.45 -2.32 1.34
C GLN A 174 -2.12 -3.65 1.74
N ILE A 175 -1.61 -4.34 2.75
CA ILE A 175 -2.20 -5.57 3.28
C ILE A 175 -3.62 -5.29 3.80
N ALA A 176 -3.81 -4.25 4.59
CA ALA A 176 -5.13 -3.87 5.12
C ALA A 176 -6.14 -3.62 3.99
N GLY A 177 -5.72 -2.95 2.91
CA GLY A 177 -6.56 -2.74 1.74
C GLY A 177 -6.90 -4.02 0.98
N ILE A 178 -5.98 -5.01 0.93
CA ILE A 178 -6.27 -6.31 0.32
C ILE A 178 -7.23 -7.14 1.18
N THR A 179 -7.10 -7.08 2.51
CA THR A 179 -7.87 -7.89 3.45
C THR A 179 -9.22 -7.27 3.86
N SER A 180 -9.42 -5.97 3.59
CA SER A 180 -10.71 -5.30 3.80
C SER A 180 -11.77 -5.80 2.82
N SER A 181 -13.03 -5.39 2.99
CA SER A 181 -14.20 -5.86 2.25
C SER A 181 -13.95 -6.21 0.78
N GLN A 182 -14.30 -7.45 0.39
CA GLN A 182 -14.10 -8.01 -0.95
C GLN A 182 -15.30 -7.77 -1.90
N GLU A 183 -16.40 -7.20 -1.42
CA GLU A 183 -17.68 -7.17 -2.16
C GLU A 183 -17.62 -6.43 -3.50
N SER A 184 -16.73 -5.46 -3.63
CA SER A 184 -16.55 -4.68 -4.87
C SER A 184 -15.14 -4.77 -5.46
N ARG A 185 -14.38 -5.79 -5.08
CA ARG A 185 -12.97 -5.93 -5.48
C ARG A 185 -12.65 -7.34 -5.96
N ILE A 186 -11.74 -7.43 -6.91
CA ILE A 186 -11.14 -8.71 -7.35
C ILE A 186 -9.73 -8.79 -6.77
N VAL A 187 -9.43 -9.93 -6.14
CA VAL A 187 -8.07 -10.25 -5.70
C VAL A 187 -7.47 -11.27 -6.65
N TYR A 188 -6.29 -10.96 -7.17
CA TYR A 188 -5.60 -11.82 -8.10
C TYR A 188 -4.08 -11.83 -7.86
N LEU A 189 -3.46 -12.90 -8.32
CA LEU A 189 -2.03 -13.07 -8.37
C LEU A 189 -1.49 -12.58 -9.71
N SER A 190 -0.43 -11.78 -9.69
CA SER A 190 0.29 -11.35 -10.89
C SER A 190 1.76 -11.67 -10.77
N ARG A 191 2.33 -12.35 -11.77
CA ARG A 191 3.75 -12.69 -11.79
C ARG A 191 4.50 -11.80 -12.78
N PHE A 192 5.67 -11.34 -12.37
CA PHE A 192 6.54 -10.54 -13.23
C PHE A 192 7.37 -11.44 -14.15
N GLU A 193 7.47 -11.05 -15.43
CA GLU A 193 8.23 -11.81 -16.43
C GLU A 193 9.74 -11.92 -16.11
N ARG A 194 10.28 -10.97 -15.36
CA ARG A 194 11.73 -10.86 -15.14
C ARG A 194 12.30 -11.66 -13.98
N ARG A 195 11.46 -12.19 -13.08
CA ARG A 195 11.90 -12.93 -11.87
C ARG A 195 10.96 -14.08 -11.60
N ALA A 196 11.49 -15.30 -11.74
CA ALA A 196 10.73 -16.54 -11.56
C ALA A 196 10.03 -16.65 -10.19
N ASP A 197 10.59 -16.02 -9.15
CA ASP A 197 10.13 -16.19 -7.77
C ASP A 197 9.41 -14.94 -7.22
N SER A 198 9.16 -13.91 -8.04
CA SER A 198 8.46 -12.71 -7.59
C SER A 198 7.05 -12.63 -8.15
N PHE A 199 6.10 -12.47 -7.26
CA PHE A 199 4.69 -12.24 -7.58
C PHE A 199 4.13 -11.12 -6.71
N SER A 200 3.03 -10.55 -7.18
CA SER A 200 2.22 -9.61 -6.42
C SER A 200 0.84 -10.18 -6.18
N ILE A 201 0.32 -9.99 -4.98
CA ILE A 201 -1.11 -10.10 -4.68
C ILE A 201 -1.70 -8.72 -4.84
N ILE A 202 -2.71 -8.61 -5.71
CA ILE A 202 -3.31 -7.34 -6.07
C ILE A 202 -4.81 -7.41 -5.80
N SER A 203 -5.33 -6.38 -5.13
CA SER A 203 -6.76 -6.17 -4.95
C SER A 203 -7.17 -4.94 -5.75
N SER A 204 -7.97 -5.13 -6.78
CA SER A 204 -8.44 -4.06 -7.67
C SER A 204 -9.94 -3.87 -7.58
N PRO A 205 -10.44 -2.64 -7.67
CA PRO A 205 -11.89 -2.40 -7.76
C PRO A 205 -12.46 -3.03 -9.04
N VAL A 206 -13.68 -3.57 -8.93
CA VAL A 206 -14.42 -4.16 -10.08
C VAL A 206 -15.18 -3.08 -10.84
N GLU A 207 -15.75 -2.13 -10.11
CA GLU A 207 -16.57 -1.06 -10.67
C GLU A 207 -15.89 0.29 -10.41
N ASN A 208 -15.68 1.03 -11.49
CA ASN A 208 -15.06 2.36 -11.45
C ASN A 208 -16.09 3.49 -11.66
N ASP A 209 -17.37 3.14 -11.79
CA ASP A 209 -18.45 4.05 -12.20
C ASP A 209 -18.60 5.27 -11.28
N THR A 210 -18.26 5.13 -10.01
CA THR A 210 -18.33 6.20 -9.00
C THR A 210 -17.00 6.84 -8.67
N LEU A 211 -15.88 6.26 -9.14
CA LEU A 211 -14.53 6.71 -8.75
C LEU A 211 -14.24 8.15 -9.19
N MET A 212 -14.57 8.50 -10.43
CA MET A 212 -14.35 9.86 -10.91
C MET A 212 -15.15 10.91 -10.15
N ALA A 213 -16.36 10.57 -9.74
CA ALA A 213 -17.18 11.46 -8.92
C ALA A 213 -16.60 11.65 -7.51
N SER A 214 -16.04 10.57 -6.94
CA SER A 214 -15.46 10.61 -5.59
C SER A 214 -14.08 11.29 -5.55
N ILE A 215 -13.27 11.19 -6.62
CA ILE A 215 -11.93 11.79 -6.65
C ILE A 215 -11.99 13.30 -6.87
N PHE A 216 -12.97 13.79 -7.63
CA PHE A 216 -13.12 15.20 -7.97
C PHE A 216 -14.53 15.71 -7.63
N PRO A 217 -14.96 15.68 -6.34
CA PRO A 217 -16.32 16.04 -5.96
C PRO A 217 -16.63 17.51 -6.23
N ASP A 218 -15.65 18.40 -6.06
CA ASP A 218 -15.81 19.87 -6.14
C ASP A 218 -15.55 20.45 -7.53
N VAL A 219 -15.27 19.61 -8.53
CA VAL A 219 -15.02 20.06 -9.90
C VAL A 219 -16.34 20.28 -10.62
N SER A 220 -16.62 21.55 -10.94
CA SER A 220 -17.89 21.96 -11.56
C SER A 220 -18.00 21.54 -13.03
N VAL A 221 -16.88 21.51 -13.77
CA VAL A 221 -16.85 21.14 -15.19
C VAL A 221 -15.73 20.13 -15.42
N LYS A 222 -16.09 18.99 -16.01
CA LYS A 222 -15.15 17.94 -16.40
C LYS A 222 -15.24 17.74 -17.91
N ILE A 223 -14.12 17.94 -18.62
CA ILE A 223 -14.01 17.76 -20.06
C ILE A 223 -13.07 16.59 -20.33
N PHE A 224 -13.57 15.59 -21.04
CA PHE A 224 -12.82 14.40 -21.40
C PHE A 224 -12.57 14.39 -22.92
N ILE A 225 -11.32 14.30 -23.31
CA ILE A 225 -10.85 14.31 -24.69
C ILE A 225 -10.15 12.97 -24.96
N SER A 226 -10.55 12.29 -26.02
CA SER A 226 -9.84 11.10 -26.49
C SER A 226 -10.33 10.70 -27.88
N ALA A 227 -9.46 10.12 -28.68
CA ALA A 227 -9.80 9.58 -30.00
C ALA A 227 -10.65 8.29 -29.94
N THR A 228 -10.71 7.61 -28.76
CA THR A 228 -11.26 6.25 -28.61
C THR A 228 -12.31 6.10 -27.52
N LEU A 229 -13.05 7.18 -27.21
CA LEU A 229 -14.15 7.12 -26.23
C LEU A 229 -15.39 6.39 -26.74
N TRP A 230 -15.52 6.23 -28.07
CA TRP A 230 -16.65 5.56 -28.67
C TRP A 230 -16.40 4.06 -28.80
N VAL A 231 -17.31 3.25 -28.26
CA VAL A 231 -17.26 1.79 -28.35
C VAL A 231 -18.50 1.30 -29.11
N TYR A 232 -18.29 0.50 -30.15
CA TYR A 232 -19.41 -0.08 -30.88
C TYR A 232 -20.21 -1.01 -29.98
N SER A 233 -21.49 -0.69 -29.82
CA SER A 233 -22.45 -1.52 -29.09
C SER A 233 -23.78 -1.63 -29.85
N ARG A 234 -24.25 -2.85 -30.09
CA ARG A 234 -25.55 -3.07 -30.76
C ARG A 234 -26.69 -2.49 -29.91
N GLY A 235 -27.40 -1.51 -30.47
CA GLY A 235 -28.62 -0.97 -29.88
C GLY A 235 -28.42 0.05 -28.74
N SER A 236 -27.20 0.51 -28.51
CA SER A 236 -26.93 1.58 -27.54
C SER A 236 -26.02 2.67 -28.14
N ASP A 237 -26.08 3.86 -27.55
CA ASP A 237 -25.13 4.92 -27.83
C ASP A 237 -23.72 4.43 -27.49
N GLY A 238 -22.78 4.55 -28.44
CA GLY A 238 -21.39 4.11 -28.27
C GLY A 238 -20.62 4.83 -27.15
N PHE A 239 -21.16 5.92 -26.60
CA PHE A 239 -20.58 6.64 -25.46
C PHE A 239 -21.07 6.14 -24.10
N ASN A 240 -22.03 5.24 -24.02
CA ASN A 240 -22.57 4.77 -22.72
C ASN A 240 -21.50 4.16 -21.82
N TYR A 241 -20.56 3.43 -22.39
CA TYR A 241 -19.44 2.89 -21.64
C TYR A 241 -18.57 4.01 -21.05
N ALA A 242 -18.15 4.97 -21.87
CA ALA A 242 -17.34 6.09 -21.44
C ALA A 242 -18.06 6.94 -20.37
N ARG A 243 -19.34 7.25 -20.58
CA ARG A 243 -20.16 7.99 -19.59
C ARG A 243 -20.20 7.30 -18.23
N ARG A 244 -20.36 5.98 -18.22
CA ARG A 244 -20.38 5.19 -17.01
C ARG A 244 -19.04 5.28 -16.27
N ILE A 245 -17.93 4.96 -16.96
CA ILE A 245 -16.57 4.99 -16.39
C ILE A 245 -16.18 6.40 -15.91
N LEU A 246 -16.54 7.43 -16.66
CA LEU A 246 -16.20 8.81 -16.34
C LEU A 246 -17.18 9.46 -15.32
N GLY A 247 -18.19 8.72 -14.88
CA GLY A 247 -19.19 9.21 -13.91
C GLY A 247 -20.02 10.37 -14.45
N THR A 248 -20.22 10.46 -15.78
CA THR A 248 -21.06 11.48 -16.39
C THR A 248 -22.46 10.93 -16.56
N SER A 249 -23.43 11.51 -15.84
CA SER A 249 -24.85 11.13 -16.01
C SER A 249 -25.39 11.65 -17.35
N SER A 250 -26.36 10.92 -17.94
CA SER A 250 -27.04 11.30 -19.19
C SER A 250 -27.95 12.53 -19.08
N ASN A 251 -27.98 13.22 -17.93
CA ASN A 251 -28.88 14.31 -17.64
C ASN A 251 -28.35 15.71 -17.99
N ASN A 252 -27.21 15.81 -18.64
CA ASN A 252 -26.61 17.06 -19.08
C ASN A 252 -26.55 17.14 -20.65
N GLU A 253 -27.63 16.82 -21.30
CA GLU A 253 -27.91 17.22 -22.69
C GLU A 253 -28.65 18.55 -22.73
#